data_c933013dab8900387fa31e4614f4ee60
#
_entry.id   c933013dab8900387fa31e4614f4ee60
#
_cell.length_a   1.000
_cell.length_b   1.000
_cell.length_c   1.000
_cell.angle_alpha   90.00
_cell.angle_beta   90.00
_cell.angle_gamma   90.00
#
_symmetry.space_group_name_H-M   'P 1'
#
loop_
_entity.id
_entity.type
_entity.pdbx_description
1 polymer ?
#
loop_
_entity_poly.entity_id
_entity_poly.type
_entity_poly.pdbx_seq_one_letter_code
_entity_poly.pdbx_strand_id
1 'polypeptide(L)'
;MNLVTKFASLAVWASICSNYQVVADVRLPNVPQGTKGYTDTCVRVLNQALNCDLSLTWATEINKFNDETTIDSLCTSDCRASLDIYIEQVKAGCSTSRYDGPDGYSYHAGYTAELVWERFNVLCASNAAGQNCNLALGKLAGVNPENQLRTASSDPSMMCNECALSVIKTQLEMPLASNVDLASGLSQIASSCKTTVAVTPPPLATPAWISRGTAPVPTSTAAAACAGKIYTIKEGDTCQSVSKEQRINTAQLLMANNLITRCGNFPTVAGTSLCIPTALTCDPYIIKTGDTCTNIANTAKATWAQIVSWNAELGSSCQNVGRYVGDVVCISNPGTTSGSDPAVTDSATGPASTSTLFE
;
A
#
# COMPACT_ATOMS: atom_id res chain seq x y z
N MET A 1 -25.85 -81.97 -20.91
CA MET A 1 -24.48 -81.50 -20.91
C MET A 1 -24.49 -80.13 -21.53
N ASN A 2 -24.55 -79.06 -20.72
CA ASN A 2 -24.40 -77.67 -21.19
C ASN A 2 -23.65 -76.91 -20.16
N LEU A 3 -22.45 -76.54 -20.53
CA LEU A 3 -21.54 -75.72 -19.78
C LEU A 3 -21.96 -74.25 -19.90
N VAL A 4 -22.38 -73.63 -18.82
CA VAL A 4 -22.67 -72.20 -18.77
C VAL A 4 -21.43 -71.51 -18.25
N THR A 5 -20.71 -70.86 -19.16
CA THR A 5 -19.59 -69.97 -18.84
C THR A 5 -20.13 -68.68 -18.31
N LYS A 6 -19.84 -68.38 -17.03
CA LYS A 6 -20.09 -67.07 -16.41
C LYS A 6 -18.99 -66.11 -16.83
N PHE A 7 -19.32 -65.11 -17.59
CA PHE A 7 -18.47 -63.92 -17.78
C PHE A 7 -18.63 -62.97 -16.56
N ALA A 8 -17.56 -62.84 -15.77
CA ALA A 8 -17.47 -61.84 -14.75
C ALA A 8 -17.08 -60.50 -15.41
N SER A 9 -18.02 -59.57 -15.46
CA SER A 9 -17.73 -58.18 -15.83
C SER A 9 -17.00 -57.51 -14.70
N LEU A 10 -15.71 -57.29 -14.86
CA LEU A 10 -14.92 -56.38 -14.05
C LEU A 10 -15.28 -54.94 -14.45
N ALA A 11 -16.16 -54.30 -13.68
CA ALA A 11 -16.38 -52.88 -13.77
C ALA A 11 -15.14 -52.16 -13.19
N VAL A 12 -14.29 -51.64 -14.08
CA VAL A 12 -13.22 -50.72 -13.73
C VAL A 12 -13.87 -49.40 -13.35
N TRP A 13 -13.98 -49.16 -12.07
CA TRP A 13 -14.27 -47.83 -11.56
C TRP A 13 -13.01 -46.99 -11.76
N ALA A 14 -12.93 -46.25 -12.87
CA ALA A 14 -12.01 -45.14 -13.01
C ALA A 14 -12.43 -44.09 -12.01
N SER A 15 -11.75 -44.02 -10.88
CA SER A 15 -11.81 -42.90 -9.97
C SER A 15 -11.29 -41.68 -10.72
N ILE A 16 -12.20 -40.90 -11.24
CA ILE A 16 -11.88 -39.52 -11.66
C ILE A 16 -11.63 -38.76 -10.36
N CYS A 17 -10.38 -38.77 -9.89
CA CYS A 17 -9.89 -37.79 -8.95
C CYS A 17 -9.89 -36.46 -9.71
N SER A 18 -11.04 -35.80 -9.76
CA SER A 18 -11.08 -34.40 -10.03
C SER A 18 -10.22 -33.75 -8.95
N ASN A 19 -9.08 -33.23 -9.35
CA ASN A 19 -8.31 -32.31 -8.52
C ASN A 19 -9.21 -31.10 -8.27
N TYR A 20 -10.09 -31.20 -7.29
CA TYR A 20 -10.66 -30.02 -6.67
C TYR A 20 -9.50 -29.32 -5.99
N GLN A 21 -8.87 -28.41 -6.69
CA GLN A 21 -8.14 -27.36 -6.03
C GLN A 21 -9.18 -26.65 -5.16
N VAL A 22 -9.03 -26.80 -3.86
CA VAL A 22 -9.76 -25.99 -2.90
C VAL A 22 -9.21 -24.59 -3.09
N VAL A 23 -9.83 -23.83 -3.98
CA VAL A 23 -9.55 -22.40 -4.10
C VAL A 23 -9.97 -21.82 -2.76
N ALA A 24 -9.02 -21.30 -2.02
CA ALA A 24 -9.31 -20.68 -0.74
C ALA A 24 -10.23 -19.50 -1.03
N ASP A 25 -11.42 -19.50 -0.42
CA ASP A 25 -12.38 -18.39 -0.49
C ASP A 25 -11.73 -17.12 0.06
N VAL A 26 -11.20 -16.28 -0.81
CA VAL A 26 -10.63 -15.00 -0.41
C VAL A 26 -11.77 -14.04 -0.11
N ARG A 27 -11.69 -13.39 1.05
CA ARG A 27 -12.61 -12.32 1.45
C ARG A 27 -11.81 -11.05 1.66
N LEU A 28 -12.18 -10.01 0.96
CA LEU A 28 -11.70 -8.65 1.23
C LEU A 28 -12.60 -8.07 2.31
N PRO A 29 -12.30 -6.95 2.91
CA PRO A 29 -12.38 -6.64 4.32
C PRO A 29 -13.45 -7.42 5.09
N ASN A 30 -13.12 -8.01 6.22
CA ASN A 30 -14.12 -8.62 7.10
C ASN A 30 -14.82 -7.52 7.90
N VAL A 31 -15.97 -7.06 7.41
CA VAL A 31 -16.76 -6.01 8.06
C VAL A 31 -17.79 -6.67 8.98
N PRO A 32 -17.75 -6.45 10.33
CA PRO A 32 -18.73 -7.00 11.25
C PRO A 32 -20.15 -6.47 10.97
N GLN A 33 -21.16 -7.30 11.24
CA GLN A 33 -22.56 -6.86 11.20
C GLN A 33 -22.79 -5.75 12.23
N GLY A 34 -23.62 -4.77 11.87
CA GLY A 34 -23.90 -3.63 12.74
C GLY A 34 -22.80 -2.57 12.81
N THR A 35 -21.76 -2.66 11.96
CA THR A 35 -20.73 -1.62 11.86
C THR A 35 -21.38 -0.28 11.48
N LYS A 36 -21.12 0.75 12.28
CA LYS A 36 -21.69 2.10 12.07
C LYS A 36 -21.30 2.63 10.68
N GLY A 37 -22.28 3.18 9.99
CA GLY A 37 -22.09 3.73 8.64
C GLY A 37 -22.29 2.72 7.50
N TYR A 38 -22.54 1.45 7.82
CA TYR A 38 -22.78 0.40 6.83
C TYR A 38 -24.21 -0.13 6.92
N THR A 39 -24.85 -0.30 5.78
CA THR A 39 -26.13 -1.05 5.72
C THR A 39 -25.84 -2.55 5.75
N ASP A 40 -26.82 -3.37 6.20
CA ASP A 40 -26.68 -4.83 6.20
C ASP A 40 -26.40 -5.37 4.79
N THR A 41 -27.00 -4.76 3.76
CA THR A 41 -26.74 -5.10 2.37
C THR A 41 -25.28 -4.82 1.99
N CYS A 42 -24.74 -3.68 2.39
CA CYS A 42 -23.35 -3.34 2.15
C CYS A 42 -22.39 -4.33 2.85
N VAL A 43 -22.63 -4.62 4.13
CA VAL A 43 -21.82 -5.59 4.87
C VAL A 43 -21.84 -6.96 4.20
N ARG A 44 -23.02 -7.41 3.74
CA ARG A 44 -23.16 -8.71 3.07
C ARG A 44 -22.37 -8.78 1.76
N VAL A 45 -22.41 -7.73 0.92
CA VAL A 45 -21.68 -7.74 -0.35
C VAL A 45 -20.18 -7.59 -0.14
N LEU A 46 -19.74 -6.76 0.83
CA LEU A 46 -18.32 -6.62 1.17
C LEU A 46 -17.70 -7.92 1.66
N ASN A 47 -18.46 -8.74 2.36
CA ASN A 47 -18.00 -10.02 2.93
C ASN A 47 -18.15 -11.20 1.99
N GLN A 48 -18.45 -10.98 0.72
CA GLN A 48 -18.52 -12.08 -0.26
C GLN A 48 -17.17 -12.75 -0.47
N ALA A 49 -17.20 -14.04 -0.70
CA ALA A 49 -16.04 -14.82 -1.12
C ALA A 49 -15.69 -14.54 -2.58
N LEU A 50 -14.42 -14.45 -2.88
CA LEU A 50 -13.87 -14.24 -4.20
C LEU A 50 -13.19 -15.51 -4.70
N ASN A 51 -13.41 -15.85 -5.96
CA ASN A 51 -12.72 -16.95 -6.63
C ASN A 51 -11.33 -16.48 -7.10
N CYS A 52 -10.47 -16.19 -6.14
CA CYS A 52 -9.11 -15.70 -6.37
C CYS A 52 -8.13 -16.44 -5.49
N ASP A 53 -6.87 -16.46 -5.88
CA ASP A 53 -5.80 -16.92 -5.03
C ASP A 53 -5.61 -15.98 -3.82
N LEU A 54 -5.15 -16.54 -2.70
CA LEU A 54 -4.93 -15.79 -1.44
C LEU A 54 -3.94 -14.64 -1.63
N SER A 55 -3.05 -14.72 -2.61
CA SER A 55 -2.11 -13.65 -2.95
C SER A 55 -2.78 -12.32 -3.30
N LEU A 56 -4.07 -12.31 -3.65
CA LEU A 56 -4.84 -11.08 -3.84
C LEU A 56 -4.73 -10.11 -2.65
N THR A 57 -4.60 -10.62 -1.45
CA THR A 57 -4.55 -9.82 -0.21
C THR A 57 -3.25 -9.06 -0.01
N TRP A 58 -2.16 -9.47 -0.68
CA TRP A 58 -0.84 -8.87 -0.51
C TRP A 58 -0.08 -8.59 -1.82
N ALA A 59 -0.35 -9.32 -2.91
CA ALA A 59 0.38 -9.15 -4.17
C ALA A 59 0.01 -7.85 -4.90
N THR A 60 -1.17 -7.30 -4.62
CA THR A 60 -1.67 -6.05 -5.22
C THR A 60 -1.09 -4.78 -4.58
N GLU A 61 -0.08 -4.89 -3.72
CA GLU A 61 0.63 -3.73 -3.19
C GLU A 61 1.30 -2.91 -4.30
N ILE A 62 1.20 -1.58 -4.18
CA ILE A 62 1.80 -0.66 -5.16
C ILE A 62 3.32 -0.76 -5.09
N ASN A 63 3.98 -0.67 -6.26
CA ASN A 63 5.44 -0.68 -6.41
C ASN A 63 6.10 -2.02 -6.02
N LYS A 64 5.38 -3.10 -6.17
CA LYS A 64 5.90 -4.44 -5.95
C LYS A 64 5.99 -5.20 -7.28
N PHE A 65 7.12 -5.86 -7.51
CA PHE A 65 7.22 -6.89 -8.54
C PHE A 65 6.96 -8.24 -7.89
N ASN A 66 6.16 -9.05 -8.53
CA ASN A 66 5.85 -10.40 -8.05
C ASN A 66 6.56 -11.43 -8.94
N ASP A 67 6.74 -12.63 -8.41
CA ASP A 67 7.24 -13.78 -9.18
C ASP A 67 6.17 -14.33 -10.13
N GLU A 68 6.61 -15.14 -11.07
CA GLU A 68 5.74 -15.71 -12.12
C GLU A 68 4.65 -16.59 -11.51
N THR A 69 4.97 -17.39 -10.48
CA THR A 69 4.00 -18.27 -9.82
C THR A 69 2.86 -17.47 -9.18
N THR A 70 3.19 -16.37 -8.50
CA THR A 70 2.19 -15.46 -7.92
C THR A 70 1.32 -14.82 -8.99
N ILE A 71 1.92 -14.35 -10.09
CA ILE A 71 1.17 -13.73 -11.19
C ILE A 71 0.25 -14.75 -11.87
N ASP A 72 0.73 -15.94 -12.17
CA ASP A 72 -0.03 -16.98 -12.85
C ASP A 72 -1.20 -17.49 -12.00
N SER A 73 -1.01 -17.60 -10.68
CA SER A 73 -2.09 -18.01 -9.78
C SER A 73 -3.13 -16.94 -9.57
N LEU A 74 -2.75 -15.67 -9.60
CA LEU A 74 -3.64 -14.54 -9.31
C LEU A 74 -4.31 -13.96 -10.55
N CYS A 75 -3.58 -13.76 -11.64
CA CYS A 75 -4.07 -13.08 -12.84
C CYS A 75 -4.89 -14.00 -13.76
N THR A 76 -5.75 -14.81 -13.18
CA THR A 76 -6.63 -15.72 -13.90
C THR A 76 -7.90 -15.03 -14.40
N SER A 77 -8.53 -15.59 -15.45
CA SER A 77 -9.84 -15.12 -15.94
C SER A 77 -10.91 -15.22 -14.87
N ASP A 78 -10.87 -16.27 -14.05
CA ASP A 78 -11.87 -16.55 -13.02
C ASP A 78 -11.77 -15.54 -11.86
N CYS A 79 -10.55 -15.21 -11.41
CA CYS A 79 -10.34 -14.17 -10.41
C CYS A 79 -10.80 -12.82 -10.93
N ARG A 80 -10.45 -12.45 -12.17
CA ARG A 80 -10.89 -11.22 -12.81
C ARG A 80 -12.41 -11.12 -12.84
N ALA A 81 -13.08 -12.15 -13.38
CA ALA A 81 -14.55 -12.18 -13.46
C ALA A 81 -15.20 -12.10 -12.07
N SER A 82 -14.63 -12.78 -11.08
CA SER A 82 -15.10 -12.73 -9.69
C SER A 82 -14.98 -11.32 -9.10
N LEU A 83 -13.86 -10.63 -9.32
CA LEU A 83 -13.64 -9.26 -8.88
C LEU A 83 -14.54 -8.26 -9.59
N ASP A 84 -14.74 -8.41 -10.90
CA ASP A 84 -15.62 -7.52 -11.67
C ASP A 84 -17.07 -7.60 -11.18
N ILE A 85 -17.57 -8.80 -10.95
CA ILE A 85 -18.91 -9.00 -10.37
C ILE A 85 -18.98 -8.41 -8.95
N TYR A 86 -17.95 -8.68 -8.15
CA TYR A 86 -17.88 -8.21 -6.76
C TYR A 86 -17.93 -6.69 -6.68
N ILE A 87 -17.13 -5.97 -7.48
CA ILE A 87 -17.09 -4.51 -7.40
C ILE A 87 -18.41 -3.86 -7.86
N GLU A 88 -19.08 -4.42 -8.87
CA GLU A 88 -20.40 -3.96 -9.27
C GLU A 88 -21.45 -4.16 -8.16
N GLN A 89 -21.42 -5.31 -7.48
CA GLN A 89 -22.30 -5.57 -6.35
C GLN A 89 -22.01 -4.66 -5.16
N VAL A 90 -20.72 -4.35 -4.88
CA VAL A 90 -20.32 -3.41 -3.84
C VAL A 90 -20.78 -1.99 -4.17
N LYS A 91 -20.61 -1.53 -5.40
CA LYS A 91 -21.10 -0.21 -5.85
C LYS A 91 -22.61 -0.08 -5.64
N ALA A 92 -23.37 -1.09 -6.02
CA ALA A 92 -24.82 -1.11 -5.86
C ALA A 92 -25.24 -1.23 -4.39
N GLY A 93 -24.69 -2.20 -3.66
CA GLY A 93 -25.08 -2.53 -2.29
C GLY A 93 -24.59 -1.54 -1.23
N CYS A 94 -23.52 -0.82 -1.51
CA CYS A 94 -22.91 0.16 -0.60
C CYS A 94 -23.18 1.62 -1.01
N SER A 95 -24.03 1.89 -1.98
CA SER A 95 -24.23 3.22 -2.59
C SER A 95 -24.46 4.36 -1.59
N THR A 96 -25.06 4.06 -0.43
CA THR A 96 -25.34 5.04 0.64
C THR A 96 -24.46 4.86 1.88
N SER A 97 -23.65 3.81 1.91
CA SER A 97 -22.83 3.47 3.08
C SER A 97 -21.48 4.19 3.04
N ARG A 98 -21.16 4.86 4.14
CA ARG A 98 -19.89 5.59 4.29
C ARG A 98 -19.34 5.41 5.70
N TYR A 99 -18.02 5.57 5.83
CA TYR A 99 -17.36 5.65 7.13
C TYR A 99 -16.42 6.84 7.19
N ASP A 100 -16.28 7.41 8.37
CA ASP A 100 -15.35 8.52 8.60
C ASP A 100 -13.96 7.96 8.96
N GLY A 101 -12.97 8.37 8.21
CA GLY A 101 -11.59 8.04 8.49
C GLY A 101 -11.00 8.92 9.58
N PRO A 102 -9.88 8.48 10.18
CA PRO A 102 -9.17 9.26 11.20
C PRO A 102 -8.56 10.55 10.66
N ASP A 103 -8.48 10.69 9.35
CA ASP A 103 -7.96 11.84 8.60
C ASP A 103 -9.00 12.94 8.35
N GLY A 104 -10.22 12.79 8.87
CA GLY A 104 -11.33 13.73 8.70
C GLY A 104 -12.04 13.65 7.36
N TYR A 105 -11.73 12.63 6.55
CA TYR A 105 -12.47 12.34 5.32
C TYR A 105 -13.52 11.25 5.55
N SER A 106 -14.59 11.35 4.78
CA SER A 106 -15.61 10.30 4.71
C SER A 106 -15.41 9.49 3.45
N TYR A 107 -15.21 8.20 3.64
CA TYR A 107 -14.95 7.23 2.59
C TYR A 107 -16.23 6.48 2.23
N HIS A 108 -16.43 6.23 0.95
CA HIS A 108 -17.43 5.27 0.52
C HIS A 108 -17.09 3.89 1.08
N ALA A 109 -18.07 3.14 1.56
CA ALA A 109 -17.82 1.84 2.20
C ALA A 109 -17.14 0.84 1.27
N GLY A 110 -17.33 0.96 -0.04
CA GLY A 110 -16.64 0.16 -1.05
C GLY A 110 -15.25 0.64 -1.44
N TYR A 111 -14.70 1.68 -0.81
CA TYR A 111 -13.40 2.25 -1.20
C TYR A 111 -12.26 1.23 -1.22
N THR A 112 -12.15 0.40 -0.19
CA THR A 112 -11.11 -0.63 -0.12
C THR A 112 -11.29 -1.69 -1.21
N ALA A 113 -12.53 -2.08 -1.51
CA ALA A 113 -12.84 -3.04 -2.56
C ALA A 113 -12.44 -2.49 -3.94
N GLU A 114 -12.79 -1.23 -4.23
CA GLU A 114 -12.37 -0.54 -5.46
C GLU A 114 -10.85 -0.46 -5.57
N LEU A 115 -10.17 -0.11 -4.49
CA LEU A 115 -8.71 -0.01 -4.46
C LEU A 115 -8.04 -1.35 -4.79
N VAL A 116 -8.56 -2.47 -4.27
CA VAL A 116 -8.02 -3.81 -4.59
C VAL A 116 -8.31 -4.17 -6.03
N TRP A 117 -9.51 -3.89 -6.53
CA TRP A 117 -9.88 -4.13 -7.93
C TRP A 117 -9.00 -3.34 -8.91
N GLU A 118 -8.77 -2.06 -8.65
CA GLU A 118 -7.87 -1.22 -9.48
C GLU A 118 -6.44 -1.75 -9.47
N ARG A 119 -5.92 -2.09 -8.29
CA ARG A 119 -4.57 -2.63 -8.14
C ARG A 119 -4.41 -3.99 -8.82
N PHE A 120 -5.43 -4.84 -8.74
CA PHE A 120 -5.45 -6.11 -9.47
C PHE A 120 -5.37 -5.88 -10.99
N ASN A 121 -6.15 -4.94 -11.53
CA ASN A 121 -6.12 -4.61 -12.95
C ASN A 121 -4.74 -4.09 -13.40
N VAL A 122 -4.10 -3.27 -12.58
CA VAL A 122 -2.74 -2.77 -12.82
C VAL A 122 -1.70 -3.90 -12.77
N LEU A 123 -1.80 -4.78 -11.77
CA LEU A 123 -0.91 -5.93 -11.61
C LEU A 123 -1.02 -6.91 -12.77
N CYS A 124 -2.25 -7.16 -13.21
CA CYS A 124 -2.55 -8.11 -14.27
C CYS A 124 -2.60 -7.47 -15.67
N ALA A 125 -2.16 -6.21 -15.80
CA ALA A 125 -2.02 -5.58 -17.10
C ALA A 125 -1.03 -6.34 -17.98
N SER A 126 -1.34 -6.46 -19.27
CA SER A 126 -0.48 -7.12 -20.26
C SER A 126 -0.22 -6.21 -21.44
N ASN A 127 0.86 -6.48 -22.16
CA ASN A 127 1.16 -5.84 -23.42
C ASN A 127 0.41 -6.53 -24.60
N ALA A 128 0.56 -6.02 -25.80
CA ALA A 128 -0.08 -6.57 -27.00
C ALA A 128 0.31 -8.03 -27.31
N ALA A 129 1.48 -8.47 -26.83
CA ALA A 129 1.93 -9.86 -26.95
C ALA A 129 1.37 -10.78 -25.84
N GLY A 130 0.53 -10.27 -24.95
CA GLY A 130 -0.05 -11.02 -23.82
C GLY A 130 0.91 -11.25 -22.65
N GLN A 131 2.09 -10.63 -22.63
CA GLN A 131 3.01 -10.74 -21.51
C GLN A 131 2.53 -9.87 -20.35
N ASN A 132 2.55 -10.40 -19.15
CA ASN A 132 2.23 -9.64 -17.95
C ASN A 132 3.24 -8.52 -17.73
N CYS A 133 2.73 -7.29 -17.54
CA CYS A 133 3.58 -6.11 -17.44
C CYS A 133 4.31 -5.98 -16.10
N ASN A 134 3.82 -6.54 -15.00
CA ASN A 134 4.55 -6.58 -13.75
C ASN A 134 5.83 -7.43 -13.89
N LEU A 135 5.74 -8.61 -14.50
CA LEU A 135 6.88 -9.48 -14.77
C LEU A 135 7.87 -8.86 -15.77
N ALA A 136 7.34 -8.28 -16.86
CA ALA A 136 8.19 -7.69 -17.90
C ALA A 136 8.99 -6.49 -17.35
N LEU A 137 8.35 -5.61 -16.60
CA LEU A 137 9.00 -4.46 -15.97
C LEU A 137 9.94 -4.87 -14.84
N GLY A 138 9.63 -5.93 -14.09
CA GLY A 138 10.52 -6.50 -13.08
C GLY A 138 11.83 -6.99 -13.69
N LYS A 139 11.75 -7.73 -14.80
CA LYS A 139 12.95 -8.19 -15.53
C LYS A 139 13.79 -7.03 -16.06
N LEU A 140 13.15 -5.99 -16.61
CA LEU A 140 13.84 -4.78 -17.10
C LEU A 140 14.51 -3.98 -15.97
N ALA A 141 13.87 -3.88 -14.83
CA ALA A 141 14.41 -3.18 -13.67
C ALA A 141 15.57 -3.94 -13.00
N GLY A 142 15.80 -5.19 -13.39
CA GLY A 142 16.80 -6.05 -12.75
C GLY A 142 16.48 -6.39 -11.31
N VAL A 143 15.20 -6.32 -10.93
CA VAL A 143 14.76 -6.61 -9.57
C VAL A 143 14.82 -8.11 -9.33
N ASN A 144 15.60 -8.51 -8.33
CA ASN A 144 15.55 -9.83 -7.76
C ASN A 144 14.16 -10.08 -7.15
N PRO A 145 13.52 -11.25 -7.33
CA PRO A 145 12.25 -11.61 -6.70
C PRO A 145 12.23 -11.41 -5.18
N GLU A 146 13.38 -11.50 -4.52
CA GLU A 146 13.53 -11.24 -3.09
C GLU A 146 13.55 -9.74 -2.74
N ASN A 147 13.89 -8.88 -3.69
CA ASN A 147 13.98 -7.41 -3.52
C ASN A 147 12.91 -6.71 -4.36
N GLN A 148 11.67 -6.90 -3.99
CA GLN A 148 10.46 -6.60 -4.75
C GLN A 148 10.12 -5.12 -4.90
N LEU A 149 11.01 -4.20 -4.52
CA LEU A 149 10.73 -2.78 -4.58
C LEU A 149 11.09 -2.20 -5.94
N ARG A 150 10.15 -1.48 -6.54
CA ARG A 150 10.40 -0.61 -7.68
C ARG A 150 11.30 0.54 -7.27
N THR A 151 12.53 0.53 -7.68
CA THR A 151 13.28 1.78 -7.84
C THR A 151 12.78 2.43 -9.12
N ALA A 152 12.38 3.70 -9.04
CA ALA A 152 12.09 4.47 -10.23
C ALA A 152 13.36 4.48 -11.08
N SER A 153 13.34 3.77 -12.19
CA SER A 153 14.43 3.85 -13.15
C SER A 153 14.35 5.19 -13.86
N SER A 154 15.45 5.91 -13.86
CA SER A 154 15.61 7.13 -14.66
C SER A 154 16.00 6.83 -16.11
N ASP A 155 16.06 5.56 -16.51
CA ASP A 155 16.37 5.17 -17.87
C ASP A 155 15.19 5.53 -18.81
N PRO A 156 15.38 6.45 -19.74
CA PRO A 156 14.33 6.83 -20.68
C PRO A 156 13.77 5.66 -21.51
N SER A 157 14.58 4.62 -21.75
CA SER A 157 14.14 3.44 -22.49
C SER A 157 13.08 2.64 -21.74
N MET A 158 13.11 2.63 -20.42
CA MET A 158 12.10 1.97 -19.61
C MET A 158 10.75 2.68 -19.67
N MET A 159 10.74 4.02 -19.74
CA MET A 159 9.49 4.78 -19.84
C MET A 159 8.79 4.61 -21.19
N CYS A 160 9.55 4.34 -22.26
CA CYS A 160 9.01 4.07 -23.60
C CYS A 160 8.62 2.59 -23.80
N ASN A 161 8.82 1.76 -22.81
CA ASN A 161 8.41 0.35 -22.87
C ASN A 161 6.88 0.25 -22.93
N GLU A 162 6.38 -0.63 -23.80
CA GLU A 162 4.94 -0.85 -23.97
C GLU A 162 4.24 -1.17 -22.65
N CYS A 163 4.86 -1.98 -21.80
CA CYS A 163 4.32 -2.30 -20.49
C CYS A 163 4.26 -1.09 -19.55
N ALA A 164 5.25 -0.20 -19.57
CA ALA A 164 5.20 1.02 -18.77
C ALA A 164 4.03 1.90 -19.17
N LEU A 165 3.84 2.09 -20.48
CA LEU A 165 2.72 2.85 -21.04
C LEU A 165 1.37 2.18 -20.74
N SER A 166 1.28 0.85 -20.88
CA SER A 166 0.07 0.08 -20.54
C SER A 166 -0.32 0.20 -19.08
N VAL A 167 0.63 0.11 -18.16
CA VAL A 167 0.37 0.26 -16.72
C VAL A 167 -0.15 1.66 -16.38
N ILE A 168 0.47 2.72 -16.94
CA ILE A 168 0.01 4.10 -16.72
C ILE A 168 -1.38 4.32 -17.33
N LYS A 169 -1.61 3.79 -18.53
CA LYS A 169 -2.92 3.81 -19.18
C LYS A 169 -3.98 3.15 -18.30
N THR A 170 -3.71 1.94 -17.81
CA THR A 170 -4.63 1.22 -16.93
C THR A 170 -4.96 2.03 -15.67
N GLN A 171 -3.97 2.67 -15.05
CA GLN A 171 -4.21 3.55 -13.90
C GLN A 171 -5.09 4.75 -14.25
N LEU A 172 -4.90 5.35 -15.43
CA LEU A 172 -5.72 6.48 -15.87
C LEU A 172 -7.17 6.10 -16.21
N GLU A 173 -7.42 4.83 -16.47
CA GLU A 173 -8.76 4.30 -16.74
C GLU A 173 -9.47 3.84 -15.45
N MET A 174 -8.84 4.01 -14.28
CA MET A 174 -9.37 3.61 -12.97
C MET A 174 -9.80 4.82 -12.13
N PRO A 175 -10.99 4.77 -11.48
CA PRO A 175 -11.59 5.93 -10.79
C PRO A 175 -10.74 6.51 -9.66
N LEU A 176 -10.02 5.69 -8.88
CA LEU A 176 -9.23 6.16 -7.74
C LEU A 176 -7.82 6.57 -8.14
N ALA A 177 -7.24 5.91 -9.13
CA ALA A 177 -5.86 6.16 -9.58
C ALA A 177 -5.78 7.32 -10.58
N SER A 178 -6.84 7.58 -11.34
CA SER A 178 -6.87 8.63 -12.36
C SER A 178 -6.74 10.02 -11.76
N ASN A 179 -5.79 10.81 -12.29
CA ASN A 179 -5.63 12.20 -11.91
C ASN A 179 -4.94 12.99 -13.04
N VAL A 180 -5.01 14.32 -12.95
CA VAL A 180 -4.47 15.23 -13.97
C VAL A 180 -2.96 15.16 -14.10
N ASP A 181 -2.24 14.92 -13.01
CA ASP A 181 -0.77 14.85 -13.02
C ASP A 181 -0.31 13.58 -13.74
N LEU A 182 -0.96 12.46 -13.48
CA LEU A 182 -0.69 11.20 -14.18
C LEU A 182 -1.00 11.30 -15.67
N ALA A 183 -2.11 11.96 -16.03
CA ALA A 183 -2.49 12.20 -17.43
C ALA A 183 -1.47 13.10 -18.15
N SER A 184 -1.03 14.17 -17.48
CA SER A 184 0.01 15.05 -17.98
C SER A 184 1.35 14.30 -18.15
N GLY A 185 1.72 13.49 -17.16
CA GLY A 185 2.91 12.64 -17.20
C GLY A 185 2.89 11.67 -18.37
N LEU A 186 1.77 10.97 -18.61
CA LEU A 186 1.63 10.08 -19.76
C LEU A 186 1.77 10.83 -21.08
N SER A 187 1.17 12.01 -21.22
CA SER A 187 1.27 12.84 -22.43
C SER A 187 2.72 13.22 -22.74
N GLN A 188 3.49 13.62 -21.72
CA GLN A 188 4.91 13.96 -21.84
C GLN A 188 5.73 12.73 -22.25
N ILE A 189 5.52 11.60 -21.62
CA ILE A 189 6.19 10.33 -21.93
C ILE A 189 5.88 9.91 -23.35
N ALA A 190 4.61 9.87 -23.74
CA ALA A 190 4.18 9.48 -25.07
C ALA A 190 4.80 10.38 -26.16
N SER A 191 4.85 11.69 -25.90
CA SER A 191 5.53 12.64 -26.79
C SER A 191 7.03 12.36 -26.93
N SER A 192 7.71 12.11 -25.80
CA SER A 192 9.14 11.76 -25.79
C SER A 192 9.42 10.44 -26.52
N CYS A 193 8.53 9.48 -26.39
CA CYS A 193 8.61 8.16 -27.03
C CYS A 193 8.08 8.17 -28.48
N LYS A 194 7.64 9.31 -29.00
CA LYS A 194 7.05 9.47 -30.36
C LYS A 194 5.92 8.48 -30.61
N THR A 195 5.07 8.27 -29.61
CA THR A 195 3.91 7.37 -29.66
C THR A 195 2.65 8.07 -29.19
N THR A 196 1.51 7.42 -29.39
CA THR A 196 0.22 7.87 -28.88
C THR A 196 -0.39 6.79 -28.01
N VAL A 197 -0.91 7.16 -26.85
CA VAL A 197 -1.63 6.24 -25.94
C VAL A 197 -3.06 6.75 -25.80
N ALA A 198 -4.01 5.99 -26.36
CA ALA A 198 -5.42 6.29 -26.19
C ALA A 198 -5.84 5.87 -24.76
N VAL A 199 -6.41 6.80 -24.01
CA VAL A 199 -6.94 6.58 -22.67
C VAL A 199 -8.44 6.83 -22.69
N THR A 200 -9.20 5.90 -22.14
CA THR A 200 -10.64 6.08 -21.88
C THR A 200 -10.79 6.55 -20.45
N PRO A 201 -11.08 7.85 -20.20
CA PRO A 201 -11.26 8.32 -18.84
C PRO A 201 -12.36 7.53 -18.14
N PRO A 202 -12.22 7.23 -16.84
CA PRO A 202 -13.31 6.63 -16.08
C PRO A 202 -14.52 7.54 -16.12
N PRO A 203 -15.74 7.00 -16.11
CA PRO A 203 -16.93 7.82 -15.93
C PRO A 203 -16.75 8.63 -14.66
N LEU A 204 -16.97 9.97 -14.75
CA LEU A 204 -16.91 10.87 -13.60
C LEU A 204 -17.68 10.26 -12.45
N ALA A 205 -16.97 9.92 -11.40
CA ALA A 205 -17.37 8.90 -10.47
C ALA A 205 -18.63 9.27 -9.69
N THR A 206 -19.66 8.50 -9.84
CA THR A 206 -20.60 8.18 -8.78
C THR A 206 -20.35 6.73 -8.40
N PRO A 207 -20.10 6.43 -7.12
CA PRO A 207 -20.16 7.30 -5.94
C PRO A 207 -18.86 8.12 -5.74
N ALA A 208 -18.98 9.28 -5.10
CA ALA A 208 -17.80 10.02 -4.66
C ALA A 208 -17.06 9.17 -3.60
N TRP A 209 -15.94 8.60 -3.99
CA TRP A 209 -15.18 7.64 -3.15
C TRP A 209 -14.66 8.27 -1.86
N ILE A 210 -14.25 9.53 -1.94
CA ILE A 210 -13.73 10.30 -0.83
C ILE A 210 -14.43 11.66 -0.85
N SER A 211 -14.98 12.06 0.27
CA SER A 211 -15.51 13.40 0.47
C SER A 211 -14.99 13.96 1.78
N ARG A 212 -14.95 15.28 1.92
CA ARG A 212 -14.74 15.84 3.25
C ARG A 212 -15.88 15.34 4.13
N GLY A 213 -15.53 14.69 5.22
CA GLY A 213 -16.49 14.28 6.23
C GLY A 213 -17.25 15.51 6.70
N THR A 214 -18.52 15.32 7.01
CA THR A 214 -19.33 16.33 7.71
C THR A 214 -18.97 16.40 9.20
N ALA A 215 -17.99 15.58 9.64
CA ALA A 215 -17.39 15.80 10.93
C ALA A 215 -16.91 17.24 10.96
N PRO A 216 -17.31 18.05 11.95
CA PRO A 216 -16.81 19.40 12.06
C PRO A 216 -15.29 19.30 11.95
N VAL A 217 -14.70 19.97 10.93
CA VAL A 217 -13.30 20.38 11.04
C VAL A 217 -13.22 20.89 12.46
N PRO A 218 -12.37 20.34 13.31
CA PRO A 218 -12.24 20.87 14.64
C PRO A 218 -11.90 22.33 14.46
N THR A 219 -12.96 23.16 14.44
CA THR A 219 -12.84 24.58 14.72
C THR A 219 -12.17 24.59 16.07
N SER A 220 -11.06 25.24 16.21
CA SER A 220 -10.08 25.24 17.27
C SER A 220 -10.63 25.47 18.71
N THR A 221 -11.66 24.76 19.09
CA THR A 221 -12.37 24.85 20.38
C THR A 221 -12.75 23.47 20.88
N ALA A 222 -11.81 22.67 21.03
CA ALA A 222 -11.49 21.58 21.95
C ALA A 222 -10.36 20.81 21.28
N ALA A 223 -9.15 21.31 21.35
CA ALA A 223 -7.97 20.47 21.22
C ALA A 223 -8.22 19.28 22.14
N ALA A 224 -8.42 18.08 21.59
CA ALA A 224 -8.07 16.88 22.31
C ALA A 224 -6.72 17.23 22.90
N ALA A 225 -6.63 17.28 24.24
CA ALA A 225 -5.56 18.01 24.93
C ALA A 225 -4.23 17.68 24.29
N CYS A 226 -3.61 18.64 23.61
CA CYS A 226 -2.35 18.41 22.92
C CYS A 226 -1.36 17.85 23.93
N ALA A 227 -0.98 16.59 23.74
CA ALA A 227 0.02 15.94 24.59
C ALA A 227 1.42 16.46 24.27
N GLY A 228 1.57 17.79 24.29
CA GLY A 228 2.79 18.47 23.93
C GLY A 228 2.65 19.99 23.97
N LYS A 229 3.25 20.69 23.03
CA LYS A 229 3.16 22.16 22.91
C LYS A 229 2.37 22.57 21.68
N ILE A 230 1.72 23.73 21.77
CA ILE A 230 1.09 24.35 20.62
C ILE A 230 2.15 25.14 19.83
N TYR A 231 2.22 24.89 18.54
CA TYR A 231 2.98 25.65 17.56
C TYR A 231 2.03 26.49 16.74
N THR A 232 2.35 27.75 16.56
CA THR A 232 1.58 28.67 15.69
C THR A 232 2.30 28.81 14.36
N ILE A 233 1.60 28.45 13.28
CA ILE A 233 2.14 28.52 11.91
C ILE A 233 2.53 29.95 11.55
N LYS A 234 3.69 30.08 10.96
CA LYS A 234 4.23 31.31 10.41
C LYS A 234 4.08 31.32 8.89
N GLU A 235 4.15 32.50 8.29
CA GLU A 235 4.17 32.61 6.83
C GLU A 235 5.38 31.86 6.24
N GLY A 236 5.14 31.05 5.21
CA GLY A 236 6.16 30.24 4.57
C GLY A 236 6.44 28.89 5.23
N ASP A 237 5.77 28.56 6.34
CA ASP A 237 5.90 27.24 6.94
C ASP A 237 5.40 26.14 6.02
N THR A 238 6.13 25.05 6.04
CA THR A 238 5.75 23.77 5.43
C THR A 238 5.75 22.70 6.49
N CYS A 239 5.05 21.60 6.21
CA CYS A 239 5.02 20.44 7.09
C CYS A 239 6.45 19.96 7.43
N GLN A 240 7.34 19.94 6.44
CA GLN A 240 8.73 19.51 6.62
C GLN A 240 9.54 20.53 7.41
N SER A 241 9.35 21.85 7.16
CA SER A 241 10.06 22.88 7.91
C SER A 241 9.68 22.85 9.40
N VAL A 242 8.37 22.72 9.68
CA VAL A 242 7.86 22.62 11.06
C VAL A 242 8.33 21.32 11.71
N SER A 243 8.27 20.16 11.03
CA SER A 243 8.77 18.91 11.57
C SER A 243 10.24 19.01 11.97
N LYS A 244 11.08 19.57 11.11
CA LYS A 244 12.50 19.76 11.36
C LYS A 244 12.76 20.75 12.51
N GLU A 245 12.11 21.92 12.49
CA GLU A 245 12.28 22.96 13.53
C GLU A 245 11.84 22.44 14.90
N GLN A 246 10.74 21.70 14.94
CA GLN A 246 10.17 21.16 16.16
C GLN A 246 10.78 19.83 16.58
N ARG A 247 11.76 19.31 15.80
CA ARG A 247 12.48 18.07 16.06
C ARG A 247 11.56 16.88 16.22
N ILE A 248 10.63 16.73 15.29
CA ILE A 248 9.65 15.65 15.28
C ILE A 248 9.61 15.01 13.89
N ASN A 249 9.37 13.72 13.85
CA ASN A 249 9.11 12.99 12.62
C ASN A 249 7.85 13.54 11.90
N THR A 250 7.91 13.70 10.57
CA THR A 250 6.79 14.22 9.79
C THR A 250 5.53 13.39 9.97
N ALA A 251 5.62 12.05 9.99
CA ALA A 251 4.46 11.19 10.19
C ALA A 251 3.79 11.42 11.56
N GLN A 252 4.57 11.65 12.61
CA GLN A 252 4.07 11.97 13.94
C GLN A 252 3.40 13.35 14.00
N LEU A 253 3.97 14.36 13.32
CA LEU A 253 3.31 15.66 13.17
C LEU A 253 1.95 15.52 12.48
N LEU A 254 1.89 14.74 11.40
CA LEU A 254 0.65 14.49 10.66
C LEU A 254 -0.40 13.82 11.56
N MET A 255 -0.03 12.75 12.26
CA MET A 255 -0.93 12.02 13.16
C MET A 255 -1.45 12.89 14.30
N ALA A 256 -0.57 13.69 14.94
CA ALA A 256 -0.96 14.53 16.07
C ALA A 256 -1.95 15.65 15.69
N ASN A 257 -2.03 15.97 14.40
CA ASN A 257 -2.86 17.07 13.88
C ASN A 257 -3.93 16.61 12.89
N ASN A 258 -4.15 15.30 12.75
CA ASN A 258 -5.08 14.74 11.76
C ASN A 258 -4.82 15.26 10.33
N LEU A 259 -3.53 15.42 9.99
CA LEU A 259 -3.14 15.83 8.66
C LEU A 259 -3.00 14.61 7.74
N ILE A 260 -3.28 14.80 6.46
CA ILE A 260 -3.17 13.73 5.47
C ILE A 260 -1.71 13.49 5.05
N THR A 261 -1.45 12.29 4.59
CA THR A 261 -0.13 11.88 4.08
C THR A 261 0.41 12.86 3.05
N ARG A 262 1.73 13.05 3.03
CA ARG A 262 2.43 14.03 2.19
C ARG A 262 2.00 15.48 2.43
N CYS A 263 1.49 15.76 3.63
CA CYS A 263 1.13 17.12 4.04
C CYS A 263 0.05 17.79 3.15
N GLY A 264 -0.78 17.02 2.47
CA GLY A 264 -1.71 17.52 1.44
C GLY A 264 -2.77 18.50 1.97
N ASN A 265 -3.04 18.52 3.28
CA ASN A 265 -3.90 19.49 3.94
C ASN A 265 -3.16 20.31 5.02
N PHE A 266 -1.85 20.45 4.90
CA PHE A 266 -1.08 21.27 5.83
C PHE A 266 -1.61 22.70 5.80
N PRO A 267 -1.97 23.30 6.94
CA PRO A 267 -2.51 24.64 6.97
C PRO A 267 -1.44 25.67 6.55
N THR A 268 -1.77 26.49 5.56
CA THR A 268 -0.88 27.55 5.04
C THR A 268 -1.18 28.93 5.62
N VAL A 269 -2.26 29.04 6.42
CA VAL A 269 -2.68 30.29 7.02
C VAL A 269 -1.88 30.56 8.29
N ALA A 270 -1.09 31.63 8.29
CA ALA A 270 -0.37 32.07 9.48
C ALA A 270 -1.33 32.30 10.66
N GLY A 271 -0.93 31.91 11.86
CA GLY A 271 -1.77 31.96 13.04
C GLY A 271 -2.53 30.65 13.34
N THR A 272 -2.56 29.70 12.41
CA THR A 272 -3.14 28.37 12.67
C THR A 272 -2.30 27.62 13.70
N SER A 273 -2.96 26.92 14.63
CA SER A 273 -2.31 26.17 15.70
C SER A 273 -2.11 24.71 15.31
N LEU A 274 -0.92 24.19 15.58
CA LEU A 274 -0.58 22.77 15.48
C LEU A 274 -0.16 22.21 16.83
N CYS A 275 -0.50 20.96 17.09
CA CYS A 275 -0.01 20.20 18.24
C CYS A 275 1.34 19.55 17.91
N ILE A 276 2.35 19.82 18.73
CA ILE A 276 3.66 19.18 18.64
C ILE A 276 3.82 18.22 19.82
N PRO A 277 3.80 16.90 19.61
CA PRO A 277 3.96 15.91 20.68
C PRO A 277 5.40 15.90 21.20
N THR A 278 5.65 16.64 22.27
CA THR A 278 7.00 16.85 22.83
C THR A 278 7.64 15.57 23.37
N ALA A 279 6.82 14.55 23.73
CA ALA A 279 7.32 13.25 24.15
C ALA A 279 7.96 12.43 23.01
N LEU A 280 7.81 12.87 21.76
CA LEU A 280 8.30 12.19 20.57
C LEU A 280 9.41 12.98 19.86
N THR A 281 9.99 13.97 20.51
CA THR A 281 11.09 14.78 19.92
C THR A 281 12.34 13.92 19.73
N CYS A 282 13.04 14.15 18.62
CA CYS A 282 14.22 13.38 18.21
C CYS A 282 15.18 14.26 17.41
N ASP A 283 16.34 13.74 17.04
CA ASP A 283 17.20 14.38 16.05
C ASP A 283 16.62 14.20 14.66
N PRO A 284 16.32 15.28 13.93
CA PRO A 284 15.65 15.21 12.65
C PRO A 284 16.61 14.96 11.50
N TYR A 285 16.25 14.10 10.57
CA TYR A 285 16.93 13.89 9.30
C TYR A 285 15.93 14.02 8.14
N ILE A 286 16.28 14.77 7.10
CA ILE A 286 15.45 14.86 5.88
C ILE A 286 15.90 13.78 4.93
N ILE A 287 14.99 12.89 4.54
CA ILE A 287 15.26 11.83 3.57
C ILE A 287 15.60 12.45 2.22
N LYS A 288 16.69 12.00 1.62
CA LYS A 288 17.17 12.41 0.30
C LYS A 288 16.92 11.33 -0.73
N THR A 289 16.88 11.72 -2.00
CA THR A 289 16.82 10.76 -3.09
C THR A 289 18.03 9.82 -3.03
N GLY A 290 17.76 8.51 -3.09
CA GLY A 290 18.77 7.48 -3.01
C GLY A 290 19.15 7.05 -1.58
N ASP A 291 18.53 7.62 -0.55
CA ASP A 291 18.73 7.16 0.82
C ASP A 291 18.19 5.74 1.00
N THR A 292 18.90 5.00 1.84
CA THR A 292 18.50 3.71 2.38
C THR A 292 18.57 3.76 3.90
N CYS A 293 17.83 2.91 4.61
CA CYS A 293 17.96 2.87 6.07
C CYS A 293 19.38 2.56 6.54
N THR A 294 20.17 1.84 5.76
CA THR A 294 21.58 1.60 6.06
C THR A 294 22.39 2.88 6.02
N ASN A 295 22.19 3.74 4.99
CA ASN A 295 22.90 5.01 4.90
C ASN A 295 22.47 5.99 6.00
N ILE A 296 21.17 6.01 6.30
CA ILE A 296 20.62 6.82 7.40
C ILE A 296 21.17 6.33 8.76
N ALA A 297 21.20 5.01 8.98
CA ALA A 297 21.74 4.39 10.19
C ALA A 297 23.23 4.72 10.39
N ASN A 298 24.03 4.63 9.33
CA ASN A 298 25.44 5.01 9.37
C ASN A 298 25.63 6.49 9.72
N THR A 299 24.79 7.37 9.18
CA THR A 299 24.80 8.82 9.50
C THR A 299 24.42 9.06 10.96
N ALA A 300 23.44 8.33 11.45
CA ALA A 300 22.94 8.41 12.82
C ALA A 300 23.84 7.75 13.86
N LYS A 301 24.84 6.95 13.43
CA LYS A 301 25.61 6.03 14.29
C LYS A 301 24.70 5.06 15.07
N ALA A 302 23.60 4.67 14.43
CA ALA A 302 22.59 3.76 14.96
C ALA A 302 22.56 2.46 14.14
N THR A 303 21.86 1.47 14.65
CA THR A 303 21.58 0.26 13.88
C THR A 303 20.39 0.49 12.93
N TRP A 304 20.35 -0.27 11.85
CA TRP A 304 19.22 -0.28 10.94
C TRP A 304 17.87 -0.55 11.67
N ALA A 305 17.87 -1.50 12.61
CA ALA A 305 16.68 -1.83 13.40
C ALA A 305 16.21 -0.66 14.26
N GLN A 306 17.12 0.15 14.80
CA GLN A 306 16.79 1.36 15.54
C GLN A 306 16.12 2.38 14.63
N ILE A 307 16.68 2.65 13.44
CA ILE A 307 16.06 3.58 12.48
C ILE A 307 14.62 3.17 12.16
N VAL A 308 14.40 1.90 11.86
CA VAL A 308 13.04 1.39 11.56
C VAL A 308 12.12 1.46 12.78
N SER A 309 12.63 1.17 13.99
CA SER A 309 11.83 1.24 15.21
C SER A 309 11.42 2.67 15.59
N TRP A 310 12.24 3.66 15.26
CA TRP A 310 11.95 5.07 15.51
C TRP A 310 11.03 5.68 14.45
N ASN A 311 10.91 5.04 13.29
CA ASN A 311 10.20 5.53 12.11
C ASN A 311 9.37 4.40 11.48
N ALA A 312 8.26 4.07 12.12
CA ALA A 312 7.41 2.94 11.71
C ALA A 312 6.88 3.08 10.26
N GLU A 313 6.74 4.31 9.76
CA GLU A 313 6.33 4.61 8.39
C GLU A 313 7.30 4.09 7.34
N LEU A 314 8.58 3.91 7.68
CA LEU A 314 9.57 3.35 6.77
C LEU A 314 9.33 1.86 6.49
N GLY A 315 8.49 1.21 7.32
CA GLY A 315 8.16 -0.20 7.23
C GLY A 315 9.24 -1.10 7.85
N SER A 316 8.83 -2.29 8.28
CA SER A 316 9.69 -3.24 9.01
C SER A 316 10.94 -3.69 8.25
N SER A 317 10.95 -3.57 6.93
CA SER A 317 12.08 -3.88 6.05
C SER A 317 12.66 -2.63 5.38
N CYS A 318 12.33 -1.44 5.87
CA CYS A 318 12.73 -0.17 5.25
C CYS A 318 12.28 -0.01 3.79
N GLN A 319 11.25 -0.73 3.40
CA GLN A 319 10.76 -0.78 2.02
C GLN A 319 10.14 0.53 1.54
N ASN A 320 9.83 1.44 2.46
CA ASN A 320 9.11 2.68 2.16
C ASN A 320 10.00 3.92 2.10
N VAL A 321 11.30 3.85 2.38
CA VAL A 321 12.16 5.04 2.50
C VAL A 321 12.09 5.96 1.28
N GLY A 322 12.05 5.41 0.08
CA GLY A 322 11.93 6.18 -1.17
C GLY A 322 10.61 6.94 -1.33
N ARG A 323 9.56 6.56 -0.57
CA ARG A 323 8.26 7.25 -0.59
C ARG A 323 8.25 8.53 0.24
N TYR A 324 9.20 8.63 1.18
CA TYR A 324 9.27 9.73 2.14
C TYR A 324 10.43 10.69 1.85
N VAL A 325 10.93 10.71 0.60
CA VAL A 325 11.92 11.69 0.16
C VAL A 325 11.38 13.10 0.40
N GLY A 326 12.16 13.91 1.13
CA GLY A 326 11.77 15.26 1.57
C GLY A 326 11.13 15.30 2.96
N ASP A 327 10.61 14.20 3.48
CA ASP A 327 10.06 14.14 4.83
C ASP A 327 11.16 14.01 5.89
N VAL A 328 10.81 14.41 7.10
CA VAL A 328 11.68 14.33 8.28
C VAL A 328 11.46 13.01 9.00
N VAL A 329 12.54 12.29 9.30
CA VAL A 329 12.57 11.10 10.14
C VAL A 329 13.46 11.28 11.34
N CYS A 330 13.26 10.47 12.37
CA CYS A 330 14.08 10.46 13.58
C CYS A 330 15.37 9.67 13.36
N ILE A 331 16.50 10.24 13.69
CA ILE A 331 17.79 9.56 13.74
C ILE A 331 18.35 9.43 15.16
N SER A 332 17.55 9.73 16.17
CA SER A 332 17.77 9.38 17.57
C SER A 332 16.48 8.80 18.16
N ASN A 333 16.58 8.16 19.32
CA ASN A 333 15.40 7.59 19.98
C ASN A 333 14.40 8.71 20.34
N PRO A 334 13.13 8.61 19.84
CA PRO A 334 12.09 9.59 20.19
C PRO A 334 11.87 9.68 21.71
N GLY A 335 11.79 10.92 22.22
CA GLY A 335 11.62 11.19 23.65
C GLY A 335 12.92 11.27 24.44
N THR A 336 14.08 10.98 23.83
CA THR A 336 15.39 11.21 24.45
C THR A 336 16.04 12.47 23.89
N THR A 337 16.68 13.27 24.75
CA THR A 337 17.53 14.37 24.31
C THR A 337 18.90 13.81 23.90
N SER A 338 19.48 14.34 22.82
CA SER A 338 20.82 13.98 22.36
C SER A 338 21.83 13.98 23.53
N GLY A 339 22.35 12.81 23.86
CA GLY A 339 23.32 12.63 24.95
C GLY A 339 22.90 11.67 26.07
N SER A 340 21.68 11.13 26.05
CA SER A 340 21.16 10.20 27.06
C SER A 340 20.78 8.81 26.54
N ASP A 341 21.26 8.40 25.37
CA ASP A 341 21.17 6.99 25.00
C ASP A 341 22.09 6.19 25.93
N PRO A 342 21.54 5.23 26.72
CA PRO A 342 22.42 4.32 27.45
C PRO A 342 23.26 3.58 26.42
N ALA A 343 24.58 3.71 26.51
CA ALA A 343 25.51 2.90 25.75
C ALA A 343 25.05 1.44 25.82
N VAL A 344 24.77 0.82 24.66
CA VAL A 344 24.51 -0.61 24.59
C VAL A 344 25.80 -1.27 25.09
N THR A 345 25.81 -1.64 26.38
CA THR A 345 26.82 -2.53 26.90
C THR A 345 26.54 -3.89 26.27
N ASP A 346 27.42 -4.30 25.36
CA ASP A 346 27.51 -5.68 24.89
C ASP A 346 27.72 -6.61 26.09
N SER A 347 26.64 -7.06 26.68
CA SER A 347 26.63 -8.19 27.61
C SER A 347 26.13 -9.43 26.88
N ALA A 348 26.91 -9.85 25.88
CA ALA A 348 26.83 -11.19 25.33
C ALA A 348 27.65 -12.14 26.19
N THR A 349 27.13 -12.47 27.37
CA THR A 349 27.53 -13.67 28.11
C THR A 349 26.34 -14.60 28.21
N GLY A 350 26.02 -15.25 27.07
CA GLY A 350 25.22 -16.45 27.05
C GLY A 350 26.10 -17.67 27.33
N PRO A 351 25.62 -18.66 28.10
CA PRO A 351 26.44 -19.85 28.41
C PRO A 351 26.70 -20.69 27.14
N ALA A 352 27.94 -21.09 26.96
CA ALA A 352 28.33 -21.99 25.90
C ALA A 352 27.59 -23.32 26.01
N SER A 353 26.72 -23.61 25.04
CA SER A 353 26.12 -24.93 24.87
C SER A 353 27.15 -25.88 24.28
N THR A 354 27.66 -26.76 25.09
CA THR A 354 28.49 -27.89 24.69
C THR A 354 27.63 -28.90 23.91
N SER A 355 27.79 -28.95 22.59
CA SER A 355 27.23 -30.02 21.78
C SER A 355 28.09 -31.26 21.94
N THR A 356 27.60 -32.25 22.66
CA THR A 356 28.14 -33.63 22.62
C THR A 356 27.65 -34.31 21.36
N LEU A 357 28.56 -34.64 20.48
CA LEU A 357 28.38 -35.58 19.38
C LEU A 357 28.10 -36.97 19.96
N PHE A 358 27.02 -37.60 19.52
CA PHE A 358 26.83 -39.06 19.64
C PHE A 358 27.19 -39.69 18.29
N GLU A 359 27.99 -40.75 18.39
CA GLU A 359 28.31 -41.71 17.34
C GLU A 359 27.10 -42.39 16.70
#